data_2c9754b9956a70f377777dc205db0db9
#
_entry.id   2c9754b9956a70f377777dc205db0db9
#
_cell.length_a   1.000
_cell.length_b   1.000
_cell.length_c   1.000
_cell.angle_alpha   90.00
_cell.angle_beta   90.00
_cell.angle_gamma   90.00
#
_symmetry.space_group_name_H-M   'P 1'
#
loop_
_entity.id
_entity.type
_entity.pdbx_description
1 polymer ?
#
loop_
_entity_poly.entity_id
_entity_poly.type
_entity_poly.pdbx_seq_one_letter_code
_entity_poly.pdbx_strand_id
1 'polypeptide(L)'
;MEAKKKDSLKQYQDSRSYGNSIHYDNSNSSYEYGYANQEVGKTVISEKFPSTMDGFWFSINQDIIINPFDFVSVENLYNTRTVGIVKELQAVKVDNLELAEKVQQKDIAVAKVAIMGNTGAKIDGTKGNISISMPVRIDKSVNLANVDELIFALGIPQMEDPIPVGVIEMPNGLKVPVSLAISYLAGPDAAHVNASGISGNFKTSYLLFLLQSMYQRLSRNDSVSMIIFNTREEDLLHIHEQQDSVSERDKELFESLQLDIKPFDNVSYFLPRGRDGKPLSIYIPKNSRTYSYELQDVHDRLELLFSETYDPRYNLSSIIDYIYESWPLNDESGKVVDNWQDLFRYKGYPQEIITHKSTLLHFLGQLQRFRKSSMFTDKRVTSTYLGKEIRKLKTGDILVIDIAMIPTLEEQSFVVADVMKNIDQLYSVRHNLDDNTSYDNNNSNDNRTIRRSTYTLIFIDEINRFLPKSNLLGIRSAVAEQIMKTIIAGKSRNTILFSAQQFKSEVDYSLHENTGLHITAKLGTSELSTKPYDMIDESTKMNIARLNKGEIVMIQPAFRQPIKITFPRASFKRPNR
;
A
#
# COMPACT_ATOMS: atom_id res chain seq x y z
N MET A 1 -38.36 -29.72 26.75
CA MET A 1 -37.48 -29.56 25.58
C MET A 1 -37.09 -28.10 25.27
N GLU A 2 -37.75 -27.12 25.85
CA GLU A 2 -37.42 -25.70 25.62
C GLU A 2 -36.32 -25.12 26.54
N ALA A 3 -36.05 -25.71 27.67
CA ALA A 3 -35.02 -25.24 28.60
C ALA A 3 -33.56 -25.52 28.12
N LYS A 4 -33.34 -26.58 27.33
CA LYS A 4 -32.01 -26.92 26.76
C LYS A 4 -31.60 -26.08 25.52
N LYS A 5 -32.52 -25.36 24.92
CA LYS A 5 -32.23 -24.47 23.76
C LYS A 5 -31.79 -23.07 24.18
N LYS A 6 -32.06 -22.64 25.41
CA LYS A 6 -31.61 -21.34 25.93
C LYS A 6 -30.16 -21.34 26.44
N ASP A 7 -29.66 -22.47 26.91
CA ASP A 7 -28.27 -22.56 27.38
C ASP A 7 -27.24 -22.70 26.24
N SER A 8 -27.63 -23.29 25.11
CA SER A 8 -26.75 -23.37 23.94
C SER A 8 -26.61 -22.03 23.19
N LEU A 9 -27.57 -21.12 23.31
CA LEU A 9 -27.49 -19.77 22.73
C LEU A 9 -26.67 -18.81 23.61
N LYS A 10 -26.60 -19.04 24.93
CA LYS A 10 -25.71 -18.26 25.80
C LYS A 10 -24.24 -18.66 25.67
N GLN A 11 -23.94 -19.94 25.47
CA GLN A 11 -22.55 -20.37 25.21
C GLN A 11 -22.01 -19.93 23.84
N TYR A 12 -22.89 -19.63 22.87
CA TYR A 12 -22.46 -19.12 21.55
C TYR A 12 -22.28 -17.58 21.52
N GLN A 13 -22.82 -16.86 22.52
CA GLN A 13 -22.59 -15.42 22.66
C GLN A 13 -21.34 -15.07 23.48
N ASP A 14 -20.91 -15.96 24.38
CA ASP A 14 -19.70 -15.73 25.20
C ASP A 14 -18.37 -16.11 24.51
N SER A 15 -18.42 -16.76 23.35
CA SER A 15 -17.21 -17.11 22.57
C SER A 15 -16.83 -16.09 21.49
N ARG A 16 -17.56 -14.96 21.36
CA ARG A 16 -17.25 -13.87 20.41
C ARG A 16 -16.73 -12.59 21.05
N SER A 17 -16.34 -12.61 22.33
CA SER A 17 -15.82 -11.42 23.03
C SER A 17 -14.31 -11.44 23.26
N TYR A 18 -13.51 -11.83 22.25
CA TYR A 18 -12.08 -11.56 22.21
C TYR A 18 -11.71 -10.78 20.93
N GLY A 19 -12.51 -9.77 20.61
CA GLY A 19 -12.05 -8.66 19.80
C GLY A 19 -11.32 -7.70 20.74
N ASN A 20 -9.99 -7.58 20.62
CA ASN A 20 -9.24 -6.50 21.26
C ASN A 20 -9.73 -5.17 20.67
N SER A 21 -10.82 -4.63 21.24
CA SER A 21 -11.12 -3.22 21.10
C SER A 21 -9.88 -2.46 21.61
N ILE A 22 -9.36 -1.55 20.82
CA ILE A 22 -8.40 -0.56 21.28
C ILE A 22 -9.13 0.18 22.39
N HIS A 23 -8.90 -0.20 23.65
CA HIS A 23 -9.36 0.57 24.79
C HIS A 23 -8.49 1.83 24.78
N TYR A 24 -9.06 2.94 24.35
CA TYR A 24 -8.55 4.26 24.69
C TYR A 24 -8.82 4.43 26.19
N ASP A 25 -7.87 3.94 26.99
CA ASP A 25 -7.95 4.06 28.44
C ASP A 25 -7.64 5.51 28.83
N ASN A 26 -8.70 6.28 29.04
CA ASN A 26 -8.64 7.66 29.52
C ASN A 26 -8.13 7.77 30.98
N SER A 27 -7.82 6.65 31.67
CA SER A 27 -7.53 6.66 33.11
C SER A 27 -6.06 6.91 33.48
N ASN A 28 -5.12 6.90 32.49
CA ASN A 28 -3.67 7.04 32.78
C ASN A 28 -2.95 8.17 32.04
N SER A 29 -3.66 9.10 31.39
CA SER A 29 -3.02 10.31 30.88
C SER A 29 -3.11 11.43 31.92
N SER A 30 -2.10 11.55 32.75
CA SER A 30 -1.81 12.78 33.54
C SER A 30 -1.31 13.93 32.64
N TYR A 31 -1.79 14.00 31.39
CA TYR A 31 -1.64 15.18 30.55
C TYR A 31 -2.76 16.13 30.93
N GLU A 32 -2.37 17.26 31.57
CA GLU A 32 -3.27 18.36 31.93
C GLU A 32 -4.15 18.71 30.73
N TYR A 33 -5.45 18.49 30.87
CA TYR A 33 -6.53 18.84 29.94
C TYR A 33 -6.69 20.37 29.73
N GLY A 34 -5.56 21.13 29.74
CA GLY A 34 -5.56 22.59 29.60
C GLY A 34 -5.93 23.14 28.22
N TYR A 35 -5.95 22.32 27.17
CA TYR A 35 -6.15 22.80 25.79
C TYR A 35 -7.33 22.17 25.03
N ALA A 36 -8.12 21.33 25.66
CA ALA A 36 -9.23 20.60 25.04
C ALA A 36 -10.49 21.44 24.88
N ASN A 37 -10.50 22.56 24.28
CA ASN A 37 -11.61 23.41 23.81
C ASN A 37 -11.12 24.84 23.55
N GLN A 38 -9.90 24.98 23.05
CA GLN A 38 -9.39 26.30 22.70
C GLN A 38 -10.25 26.88 21.57
N GLU A 39 -10.98 27.96 21.88
CA GLU A 39 -11.68 28.74 20.87
C GLU A 39 -10.65 29.40 19.95
N VAL A 40 -10.75 29.11 18.66
CA VAL A 40 -9.84 29.61 17.63
C VAL A 40 -10.47 30.72 16.77
N GLY A 41 -11.79 30.90 16.86
CA GLY A 41 -12.48 31.93 16.11
C GLY A 41 -13.99 31.74 16.11
N LYS A 42 -14.64 32.44 15.18
CA LYS A 42 -16.10 32.39 14.99
C LYS A 42 -16.47 32.23 13.53
N THR A 43 -17.53 31.47 13.26
CA THR A 43 -18.03 31.26 11.90
C THR A 43 -18.48 32.58 11.27
N VAL A 44 -18.11 32.77 10.01
CA VAL A 44 -18.50 33.92 9.18
C VAL A 44 -19.30 33.45 7.98
N ILE A 45 -20.33 34.20 7.61
CA ILE A 45 -21.14 33.93 6.42
C ILE A 45 -21.34 35.21 5.63
N SER A 46 -21.01 35.18 4.35
CA SER A 46 -21.26 36.24 3.39
C SER A 46 -21.34 35.63 1.99
N GLU A 47 -21.64 36.44 0.97
CA GLU A 47 -21.58 35.99 -0.42
C GLU A 47 -20.18 35.44 -0.79
N LYS A 48 -19.13 36.04 -0.25
CA LYS A 48 -17.74 35.62 -0.47
C LYS A 48 -17.35 34.39 0.37
N PHE A 49 -17.99 34.19 1.52
CA PHE A 49 -17.69 33.14 2.51
C PHE A 49 -18.96 32.33 2.82
N PRO A 50 -19.49 31.55 1.87
CA PRO A 50 -20.69 30.78 2.11
C PRO A 50 -20.47 29.64 3.09
N SER A 51 -21.51 29.33 3.88
CA SER A 51 -21.59 28.08 4.62
C SER A 51 -22.46 27.09 3.86
N THR A 52 -21.93 25.90 3.59
CA THR A 52 -22.60 24.85 2.81
C THR A 52 -22.60 23.54 3.58
N MET A 53 -23.18 22.48 3.02
CA MET A 53 -23.11 21.13 3.57
C MET A 53 -21.70 20.52 3.51
N ASP A 54 -20.81 21.08 2.66
CA ASP A 54 -19.46 20.57 2.45
C ASP A 54 -18.39 21.36 3.19
N GLY A 55 -18.70 22.61 3.62
CA GLY A 55 -17.73 23.45 4.28
C GLY A 55 -18.29 24.76 4.81
N PHE A 56 -17.46 25.43 5.60
CA PHE A 56 -17.76 26.74 6.16
C PHE A 56 -16.49 27.59 6.29
N TRP A 57 -16.65 28.87 6.63
CA TRP A 57 -15.56 29.78 6.93
C TRP A 57 -15.65 30.29 8.34
N PHE A 58 -14.50 30.58 8.95
CA PHE A 58 -14.44 31.23 10.25
C PHE A 58 -13.34 32.31 10.29
N SER A 59 -13.55 33.34 11.10
CA SER A 59 -12.51 34.33 11.42
C SER A 59 -11.60 33.76 12.49
N ILE A 60 -10.30 33.94 12.33
CA ILE A 60 -9.29 33.45 13.28
C ILE A 60 -9.07 34.52 14.35
N ASN A 61 -9.12 34.14 15.63
CA ASN A 61 -8.81 35.03 16.74
C ASN A 61 -7.35 35.47 16.70
N GLN A 62 -7.06 36.67 17.23
CA GLN A 62 -5.67 37.16 17.39
C GLN A 62 -4.84 36.17 18.21
N ASP A 63 -3.56 36.07 17.87
CA ASP A 63 -2.57 35.24 18.55
C ASP A 63 -2.82 33.71 18.50
N ILE A 64 -3.78 33.27 17.66
CA ILE A 64 -4.02 31.86 17.43
C ILE A 64 -3.29 31.38 16.19
N ILE A 65 -2.57 30.26 16.31
CA ILE A 65 -1.92 29.59 15.19
C ILE A 65 -2.83 28.48 14.68
N ILE A 66 -3.22 28.56 13.42
CA ILE A 66 -3.96 27.53 12.68
C ILE A 66 -3.22 27.27 11.39
N ASN A 67 -3.13 26.00 11.00
CA ASN A 67 -2.48 25.57 9.77
C ASN A 67 -3.43 24.78 8.87
N PRO A 68 -3.16 24.69 7.57
CA PRO A 68 -3.83 23.70 6.73
C PRO A 68 -3.65 22.28 7.29
N PHE A 69 -4.71 21.48 7.20
CA PHE A 69 -4.88 20.16 7.80
C PHE A 69 -5.14 20.12 9.32
N ASP A 70 -5.19 21.24 10.01
CA ASP A 70 -5.66 21.25 11.39
C ASP A 70 -7.17 20.97 11.45
N PHE A 71 -7.61 20.35 12.54
CA PHE A 71 -9.01 20.00 12.72
C PHE A 71 -9.68 20.95 13.69
N VAL A 72 -10.86 21.39 13.29
CA VAL A 72 -11.70 22.28 14.09
C VAL A 72 -13.08 21.69 14.28
N SER A 73 -13.75 22.09 15.34
CA SER A 73 -15.11 21.69 15.63
C SER A 73 -15.99 22.90 15.96
N VAL A 74 -17.26 22.82 15.59
CA VAL A 74 -18.26 23.85 15.82
C VAL A 74 -19.59 23.21 16.23
N GLU A 75 -20.30 23.85 17.14
CA GLU A 75 -21.62 23.41 17.56
C GLU A 75 -22.62 23.51 16.39
N ASN A 76 -23.42 22.49 16.20
CA ASN A 76 -24.49 22.42 15.22
C ASN A 76 -25.82 22.00 15.88
N LEU A 77 -26.83 21.69 15.08
CA LEU A 77 -28.17 21.35 15.55
C LEU A 77 -28.17 20.12 16.48
N TYR A 78 -29.15 20.07 17.38
CA TYR A 78 -29.39 18.94 18.30
C TYR A 78 -28.18 18.59 19.20
N ASN A 79 -27.44 19.59 19.67
CA ASN A 79 -26.23 19.42 20.50
C ASN A 79 -25.15 18.54 19.84
N THR A 80 -25.16 18.47 18.50
CA THR A 80 -24.07 17.83 17.74
C THR A 80 -22.96 18.83 17.47
N ARG A 81 -21.78 18.30 17.10
CA ARG A 81 -20.65 19.11 16.68
C ARG A 81 -20.23 18.69 15.26
N THR A 82 -20.07 19.68 14.41
CA THR A 82 -19.50 19.51 13.08
C THR A 82 -17.98 19.60 13.20
N VAL A 83 -17.29 18.55 12.78
CA VAL A 83 -15.83 18.48 12.70
C VAL A 83 -15.41 18.69 11.28
N GLY A 84 -14.41 19.54 11.07
CA GLY A 84 -13.87 19.83 9.73
C GLY A 84 -12.36 20.01 9.76
N ILE A 85 -11.78 19.99 8.57
CA ILE A 85 -10.35 20.15 8.31
C ILE A 85 -10.08 21.48 7.63
N VAL A 86 -9.12 22.24 8.12
CA VAL A 86 -8.72 23.53 7.54
C VAL A 86 -8.02 23.29 6.18
N LYS A 87 -8.51 23.94 5.13
CA LYS A 87 -7.99 23.83 3.76
C LYS A 87 -7.16 25.04 3.34
N GLU A 88 -7.61 26.24 3.72
CA GLU A 88 -7.08 27.47 3.19
C GLU A 88 -7.13 28.58 4.26
N LEU A 89 -6.16 29.47 4.24
CA LEU A 89 -6.07 30.64 5.09
C LEU A 89 -5.95 31.88 4.22
N GLN A 90 -6.72 32.93 4.53
CA GLN A 90 -6.73 34.18 3.81
C GLN A 90 -6.77 35.36 4.78
N ALA A 91 -6.10 36.46 4.43
CA ALA A 91 -6.30 37.76 5.08
C ALA A 91 -7.26 38.59 4.21
N VAL A 92 -8.26 39.17 4.84
CA VAL A 92 -9.33 39.93 4.16
C VAL A 92 -9.48 41.30 4.79
N LYS A 93 -9.56 42.36 3.96
CA LYS A 93 -9.87 43.68 4.45
C LYS A 93 -11.30 43.76 4.96
N VAL A 94 -11.50 44.48 6.04
CA VAL A 94 -12.81 44.80 6.58
C VAL A 94 -13.34 46.05 5.88
N ASP A 95 -14.20 45.84 4.86
CA ASP A 95 -14.74 46.94 4.05
C ASP A 95 -15.88 47.72 4.76
N ASN A 96 -16.34 47.28 5.92
CA ASN A 96 -17.42 47.88 6.67
C ASN A 96 -16.87 48.65 7.88
N LEU A 97 -16.98 49.98 7.87
CA LEU A 97 -16.49 50.87 8.91
C LEU A 97 -17.00 50.49 10.31
N GLU A 98 -18.26 50.03 10.45
CA GLU A 98 -18.84 49.60 11.73
C GLU A 98 -18.21 48.33 12.28
N LEU A 99 -17.79 47.40 11.40
CA LEU A 99 -17.07 46.18 11.81
C LEU A 99 -15.60 46.49 12.14
N ALA A 100 -14.96 47.37 11.36
CA ALA A 100 -13.60 47.83 11.57
C ALA A 100 -13.42 48.58 12.90
N GLU A 101 -14.41 49.42 13.29
CA GLU A 101 -14.41 50.12 14.58
C GLU A 101 -14.65 49.14 15.76
N LYS A 102 -15.49 48.11 15.60
CA LYS A 102 -15.71 47.09 16.61
C LYS A 102 -14.51 46.14 16.81
N VAL A 103 -13.75 45.85 15.75
CA VAL A 103 -12.62 44.90 15.78
C VAL A 103 -11.27 45.62 15.95
N GLN A 104 -11.23 46.95 15.82
CA GLN A 104 -10.00 47.79 15.88
C GLN A 104 -8.92 47.29 14.87
N GLN A 105 -9.30 46.63 13.80
CA GLN A 105 -8.40 46.06 12.81
C GLN A 105 -8.80 46.43 11.39
N LYS A 106 -7.80 46.64 10.54
CA LYS A 106 -7.99 46.88 9.12
C LYS A 106 -8.17 45.63 8.28
N ASP A 107 -7.78 44.46 8.80
CA ASP A 107 -7.88 43.16 8.19
C ASP A 107 -8.16 42.08 9.22
N ILE A 108 -8.77 41.00 8.77
CA ILE A 108 -9.01 39.78 9.57
C ILE A 108 -8.48 38.56 8.81
N ALA A 109 -7.90 37.62 9.55
CA ALA A 109 -7.57 36.32 9.00
C ALA A 109 -8.82 35.42 9.02
N VAL A 110 -9.08 34.73 7.92
CA VAL A 110 -10.19 33.77 7.79
C VAL A 110 -9.66 32.43 7.33
N ALA A 111 -10.29 31.36 7.77
CA ALA A 111 -9.98 30.00 7.39
C ALA A 111 -11.17 29.34 6.70
N LYS A 112 -10.90 28.62 5.61
CA LYS A 112 -11.85 27.73 4.94
C LYS A 112 -11.73 26.33 5.51
N VAL A 113 -12.85 25.75 5.86
CA VAL A 113 -12.97 24.40 6.46
C VAL A 113 -13.78 23.50 5.56
N ALA A 114 -13.29 22.29 5.29
CA ALA A 114 -14.05 21.23 4.66
C ALA A 114 -14.59 20.27 5.74
N ILE A 115 -15.87 19.93 5.68
CA ILE A 115 -16.52 19.11 6.69
C ILE A 115 -16.07 17.64 6.57
N MET A 116 -15.65 17.07 7.70
CA MET A 116 -15.31 15.65 7.84
C MET A 116 -16.52 14.82 8.29
N GLY A 117 -17.22 15.29 9.31
CA GLY A 117 -18.37 14.59 9.88
C GLY A 117 -19.00 15.36 11.03
N ASN A 118 -20.04 14.78 11.59
CA ASN A 118 -20.73 15.31 12.77
C ASN A 118 -20.66 14.30 13.90
N THR A 119 -20.40 14.79 15.12
CA THR A 119 -20.34 13.97 16.32
C THR A 119 -21.43 14.40 17.30
N GLY A 120 -21.88 13.49 18.16
CA GLY A 120 -22.89 13.79 19.16
C GLY A 120 -23.65 12.56 19.64
N ALA A 121 -24.68 12.79 20.44
CA ALA A 121 -25.57 11.72 20.88
C ALA A 121 -26.47 11.26 19.72
N LYS A 122 -26.53 9.96 19.48
CA LYS A 122 -27.55 9.36 18.63
C LYS A 122 -28.92 9.42 19.32
N ILE A 123 -29.98 9.22 18.56
CA ILE A 123 -31.37 9.20 19.08
C ILE A 123 -31.54 8.14 20.18
N ASP A 124 -30.79 7.06 20.14
CA ASP A 124 -30.75 5.98 21.13
C ASP A 124 -29.89 6.30 22.38
N GLY A 125 -29.30 7.51 22.47
CA GLY A 125 -28.44 7.92 23.57
C GLY A 125 -26.97 7.52 23.45
N THR A 126 -26.58 6.74 22.42
CA THR A 126 -25.18 6.38 22.18
C THR A 126 -24.44 7.49 21.43
N LYS A 127 -23.16 7.73 21.78
CA LYS A 127 -22.31 8.65 21.02
C LYS A 127 -21.91 8.02 19.69
N GLY A 128 -21.84 8.80 18.62
CA GLY A 128 -21.40 8.32 17.34
C GLY A 128 -21.37 9.39 16.25
N ASN A 129 -20.98 8.97 15.06
CA ASN A 129 -21.04 9.82 13.88
C ASN A 129 -22.50 9.94 13.40
N ILE A 130 -22.99 11.18 13.26
CA ILE A 130 -24.33 11.47 12.78
C ILE A 130 -24.21 12.18 11.44
N SER A 131 -24.90 11.68 10.43
CA SER A 131 -24.97 12.34 9.13
C SER A 131 -25.93 13.53 9.22
N ILE A 132 -25.37 14.73 9.40
CA ILE A 132 -26.13 16.00 9.33
C ILE A 132 -25.61 16.77 8.12
N SER A 133 -26.49 17.02 7.17
CA SER A 133 -26.18 17.78 5.95
C SER A 133 -26.61 19.26 6.04
N MET A 134 -26.71 19.82 7.24
CA MET A 134 -27.09 21.20 7.46
C MET A 134 -25.86 22.11 7.55
N PRO A 135 -25.85 23.25 6.83
CA PRO A 135 -24.79 24.25 6.95
C PRO A 135 -24.64 24.74 8.40
N VAL A 136 -23.41 25.05 8.76
CA VAL A 136 -23.09 25.68 10.06
C VAL A 136 -23.62 27.12 10.06
N ARG A 137 -24.19 27.57 11.16
CA ARG A 137 -24.75 28.91 11.30
C ARG A 137 -23.65 29.94 11.60
N ILE A 138 -23.97 31.21 11.30
CA ILE A 138 -23.08 32.36 11.58
C ILE A 138 -22.86 32.56 13.10
N ASP A 139 -21.75 33.17 13.43
CA ASP A 139 -21.39 33.60 14.81
C ASP A 139 -21.31 32.47 15.83
N LYS A 140 -21.01 31.25 15.37
CA LYS A 140 -20.75 30.10 16.25
C LYS A 140 -19.27 30.03 16.60
N SER A 141 -18.96 29.77 17.88
CA SER A 141 -17.57 29.55 18.34
C SER A 141 -16.99 28.32 17.67
N VAL A 142 -15.81 28.48 17.09
CA VAL A 142 -15.01 27.40 16.47
C VAL A 142 -13.87 27.08 17.41
N ASN A 143 -13.72 25.80 17.75
CA ASN A 143 -12.66 25.32 18.64
C ASN A 143 -11.72 24.38 17.89
N LEU A 144 -10.49 24.17 18.40
CA LEU A 144 -9.70 23.02 18.01
C LEU A 144 -10.47 21.74 18.37
N ALA A 145 -10.51 20.78 17.44
CA ALA A 145 -11.18 19.50 17.69
C ALA A 145 -10.41 18.70 18.77
N ASN A 146 -11.14 18.09 19.69
CA ASN A 146 -10.58 17.20 20.69
C ASN A 146 -10.46 15.76 20.18
N VAL A 147 -9.84 14.87 20.98
CA VAL A 147 -9.58 13.47 20.61
C VAL A 147 -10.87 12.74 20.24
N ASP A 148 -11.91 12.84 21.06
CA ASP A 148 -13.17 12.13 20.85
C ASP A 148 -13.85 12.61 19.56
N GLU A 149 -13.86 13.92 19.31
CA GLU A 149 -14.43 14.50 18.10
C GLU A 149 -13.70 14.00 16.84
N LEU A 150 -12.35 13.93 16.88
CA LEU A 150 -11.54 13.43 15.78
C LEU A 150 -11.77 11.94 15.54
N ILE A 151 -11.71 11.12 16.57
CA ILE A 151 -11.91 9.67 16.49
C ILE A 151 -13.29 9.36 15.90
N PHE A 152 -14.34 10.05 16.37
CA PHE A 152 -15.68 9.86 15.84
C PHE A 152 -15.82 10.38 14.41
N ALA A 153 -15.27 11.55 14.08
CA ALA A 153 -15.33 12.12 12.72
C ALA A 153 -14.58 11.24 11.69
N LEU A 154 -13.51 10.57 12.11
CA LEU A 154 -12.78 9.60 11.30
C LEU A 154 -13.44 8.20 11.25
N GLY A 155 -14.49 7.96 12.02
CA GLY A 155 -15.19 6.68 12.05
C GLY A 155 -14.42 5.53 12.70
N ILE A 156 -13.36 5.82 13.48
CA ILE A 156 -12.48 4.80 14.07
C ILE A 156 -13.22 3.80 14.98
N PRO A 157 -14.17 4.22 15.85
CA PRO A 157 -14.86 3.31 16.76
C PRO A 157 -15.72 2.23 16.09
N GLN A 158 -16.07 2.41 14.82
CA GLN A 158 -16.85 1.47 14.03
C GLN A 158 -16.00 0.55 13.15
N MET A 159 -14.65 0.70 13.19
CA MET A 159 -13.75 -0.08 12.36
C MET A 159 -13.54 -1.48 12.95
N GLU A 160 -13.70 -2.49 12.10
CA GLU A 160 -13.34 -3.86 12.42
C GLU A 160 -11.83 -4.06 12.17
N ASP A 161 -11.15 -4.76 13.10
CA ASP A 161 -9.72 -5.07 13.03
C ASP A 161 -8.86 -3.86 12.60
N PRO A 162 -8.85 -2.77 13.39
CA PRO A 162 -8.19 -1.53 13.01
C PRO A 162 -6.66 -1.69 12.94
N ILE A 163 -6.10 -1.30 11.81
CA ILE A 163 -4.65 -1.26 11.55
C ILE A 163 -4.17 0.18 11.77
N PRO A 164 -3.24 0.44 12.69
CA PRO A 164 -2.63 1.75 12.87
C PRO A 164 -1.91 2.22 11.61
N VAL A 165 -2.25 3.41 11.12
CA VAL A 165 -1.68 3.96 9.88
C VAL A 165 -0.87 5.24 10.08
N GLY A 166 -0.89 5.81 11.27
CA GLY A 166 -0.14 7.01 11.62
C GLY A 166 -0.80 7.83 12.72
N VAL A 167 -0.32 9.03 12.91
CA VAL A 167 -0.76 9.95 13.97
C VAL A 167 -1.08 11.32 13.38
N ILE A 168 -2.21 11.91 13.74
CA ILE A 168 -2.50 13.33 13.52
C ILE A 168 -1.85 14.11 14.65
N GLU A 169 -0.98 15.06 14.31
CA GLU A 169 -0.39 16.01 15.26
C GLU A 169 -1.09 17.36 15.10
N MET A 170 -1.70 17.85 16.19
CA MET A 170 -2.40 19.13 16.26
C MET A 170 -1.49 20.26 16.76
N PRO A 171 -1.77 21.55 16.45
CA PRO A 171 -0.93 22.68 16.86
C PRO A 171 -0.75 22.81 18.37
N ASN A 172 -1.73 22.37 19.15
CA ASN A 172 -1.69 22.36 20.62
C ASN A 172 -0.88 21.18 21.21
N GLY A 173 -0.17 20.40 20.36
CA GLY A 173 0.62 19.25 20.79
C GLY A 173 -0.18 17.95 20.96
N LEU A 174 -1.50 17.97 20.72
CA LEU A 174 -2.33 16.79 20.78
C LEU A 174 -1.94 15.81 19.66
N LYS A 175 -1.74 14.53 20.02
CA LYS A 175 -1.43 13.44 19.11
C LYS A 175 -2.58 12.45 19.09
N VAL A 176 -3.20 12.24 17.92
CA VAL A 176 -4.35 11.34 17.76
C VAL A 176 -3.96 10.19 16.86
N PRO A 177 -3.93 8.93 17.37
CA PRO A 177 -3.69 7.75 16.54
C PRO A 177 -4.78 7.58 15.47
N VAL A 178 -4.37 7.31 14.25
CA VAL A 178 -5.28 7.03 13.14
C VAL A 178 -5.15 5.57 12.75
N SER A 179 -6.29 4.91 12.59
CA SER A 179 -6.37 3.54 12.11
C SER A 179 -7.29 3.45 10.90
N LEU A 180 -7.11 2.39 10.10
CA LEU A 180 -8.01 1.99 9.04
C LEU A 180 -8.49 0.56 9.29
N ALA A 181 -9.76 0.26 9.01
CA ALA A 181 -10.22 -1.11 9.00
C ALA A 181 -9.45 -1.90 7.94
N ILE A 182 -9.17 -3.17 8.23
CA ILE A 182 -8.43 -4.03 7.30
C ILE A 182 -9.10 -4.13 5.93
N SER A 183 -10.44 -4.07 5.87
CA SER A 183 -11.21 -4.10 4.62
C SER A 183 -10.84 -2.98 3.65
N TYR A 184 -10.36 -1.84 4.15
CA TYR A 184 -9.89 -0.71 3.34
C TYR A 184 -8.40 -0.78 2.94
N LEU A 185 -7.64 -1.71 3.50
CA LEU A 185 -6.23 -1.93 3.16
C LEU A 185 -6.04 -3.19 2.32
N ALA A 186 -6.79 -4.22 2.63
CA ALA A 186 -6.58 -5.58 2.15
C ALA A 186 -7.89 -6.35 1.90
N GLY A 187 -9.00 -5.68 1.78
CA GLY A 187 -10.30 -6.32 1.75
C GLY A 187 -11.20 -5.93 0.58
N PRO A 188 -12.50 -6.25 0.68
CA PRO A 188 -13.44 -6.04 -0.40
C PRO A 188 -13.71 -4.56 -0.70
N ASP A 189 -13.54 -3.66 0.28
CA ASP A 189 -13.84 -2.24 0.12
C ASP A 189 -12.76 -1.51 -0.68
N ALA A 190 -11.48 -1.85 -0.43
CA ALA A 190 -10.34 -1.32 -1.18
C ALA A 190 -9.16 -2.28 -1.09
N ALA A 191 -8.31 -2.28 -2.11
CA ALA A 191 -7.07 -3.02 -2.12
C ALA A 191 -5.96 -2.15 -2.69
N HIS A 192 -4.72 -2.57 -2.46
CA HIS A 192 -3.49 -1.94 -2.89
C HIS A 192 -3.22 -0.57 -2.26
N VAL A 193 -1.94 -0.33 -2.05
CA VAL A 193 -1.41 0.90 -1.48
C VAL A 193 -0.37 1.47 -2.43
N ASN A 194 -0.50 2.74 -2.77
CA ASN A 194 0.42 3.41 -3.67
C ASN A 194 0.94 4.71 -3.05
N ALA A 195 2.27 4.85 -2.94
CA ALA A 195 2.93 6.03 -2.40
C ALA A 195 3.69 6.80 -3.48
N SER A 196 3.47 8.11 -3.56
CA SER A 196 4.19 9.01 -4.46
C SER A 196 4.87 10.16 -3.71
N GLY A 197 5.94 10.70 -4.27
CA GLY A 197 6.67 11.82 -3.69
C GLY A 197 8.11 11.89 -4.17
N ILE A 198 8.72 13.08 -4.12
CA ILE A 198 10.14 13.25 -4.50
C ILE A 198 11.05 12.47 -3.55
N SER A 199 12.25 12.16 -4.02
CA SER A 199 13.26 11.41 -3.23
C SER A 199 13.54 12.08 -1.89
N GLY A 200 13.77 11.26 -0.84
CA GLY A 200 14.07 11.75 0.50
C GLY A 200 12.87 12.16 1.35
N ASN A 201 11.64 12.10 0.84
CA ASN A 201 10.40 12.44 1.59
C ASN A 201 9.69 11.22 2.20
N PHE A 202 10.44 10.17 2.54
CA PHE A 202 9.97 9.04 3.34
C PHE A 202 8.81 8.20 2.79
N LYS A 203 8.43 8.29 1.50
CA LYS A 203 7.39 7.44 0.91
C LYS A 203 7.64 5.94 1.15
N THR A 204 8.85 5.46 0.83
CA THR A 204 9.27 4.07 1.07
C THR A 204 9.27 3.75 2.57
N SER A 205 9.72 4.68 3.42
CA SER A 205 9.72 4.50 4.88
C SER A 205 8.31 4.37 5.44
N TYR A 206 7.35 5.11 4.89
CA TYR A 206 5.95 4.99 5.27
C TYR A 206 5.38 3.62 4.91
N LEU A 207 5.60 3.15 3.68
CA LEU A 207 5.10 1.83 3.26
C LEU A 207 5.69 0.70 4.11
N LEU A 208 6.98 0.79 4.46
CA LEU A 208 7.63 -0.18 5.32
C LEU A 208 7.07 -0.14 6.76
N PHE A 209 6.80 1.06 7.29
CA PHE A 209 6.09 1.21 8.56
C PHE A 209 4.69 0.57 8.49
N LEU A 210 3.93 0.83 7.43
CA LEU A 210 2.58 0.29 7.27
C LEU A 210 2.60 -1.24 7.15
N LEU A 211 3.55 -1.81 6.40
CA LEU A 211 3.77 -3.26 6.34
C LEU A 211 4.08 -3.84 7.72
N GLN A 212 4.91 -3.16 8.50
CA GLN A 212 5.25 -3.57 9.86
C GLN A 212 4.04 -3.50 10.81
N SER A 213 3.24 -2.43 10.70
CA SER A 213 1.99 -2.28 11.45
C SER A 213 1.01 -3.42 11.12
N MET A 214 0.80 -3.70 9.84
CA MET A 214 -0.05 -4.81 9.39
C MET A 214 0.49 -6.15 9.88
N TYR A 215 1.79 -6.40 9.74
CA TYR A 215 2.41 -7.64 10.21
C TYR A 215 2.18 -7.87 11.70
N GLN A 216 2.42 -6.85 12.53
CA GLN A 216 2.21 -6.97 13.98
C GLN A 216 0.76 -7.20 14.38
N ARG A 217 -0.21 -6.63 13.65
CA ARG A 217 -1.63 -6.82 13.94
C ARG A 217 -2.16 -8.14 13.40
N LEU A 218 -1.80 -8.51 12.18
CA LEU A 218 -2.31 -9.69 11.49
C LEU A 218 -1.58 -10.98 11.87
N SER A 219 -0.29 -10.92 12.21
CA SER A 219 0.47 -12.11 12.63
C SER A 219 -0.05 -12.74 13.92
N ARG A 220 -0.71 -11.94 14.79
CA ARG A 220 -1.37 -12.47 16.00
C ARG A 220 -2.47 -13.48 15.68
N ASN A 221 -3.09 -13.37 14.50
CA ASN A 221 -4.16 -14.24 14.02
C ASN A 221 -3.66 -15.23 12.94
N ASP A 222 -2.34 -15.36 12.76
CA ASP A 222 -1.73 -16.21 11.75
C ASP A 222 -2.31 -15.97 10.33
N SER A 223 -2.43 -14.72 9.89
CA SER A 223 -3.21 -14.38 8.70
C SER A 223 -2.41 -13.76 7.56
N VAL A 224 -1.11 -13.46 7.72
CA VAL A 224 -0.33 -12.69 6.74
C VAL A 224 0.95 -13.39 6.31
N SER A 225 1.30 -13.27 5.02
CA SER A 225 2.62 -13.54 4.47
C SER A 225 3.08 -12.37 3.60
N MET A 226 4.39 -12.22 3.41
CA MET A 226 4.93 -11.09 2.66
C MET A 226 5.95 -11.54 1.62
N ILE A 227 5.96 -10.84 0.47
CA ILE A 227 6.98 -10.92 -0.56
C ILE A 227 7.51 -9.51 -0.80
N ILE A 228 8.78 -9.29 -0.53
CA ILE A 228 9.42 -7.98 -0.57
C ILE A 228 10.53 -8.01 -1.62
N PHE A 229 10.46 -7.13 -2.62
CA PHE A 229 11.52 -6.99 -3.60
C PHE A 229 12.54 -5.95 -3.12
N ASN A 230 13.79 -6.35 -2.96
CA ASN A 230 14.90 -5.43 -2.77
C ASN A 230 15.37 -4.94 -4.15
N THR A 231 15.05 -3.69 -4.47
CA THR A 231 15.32 -3.07 -5.78
C THR A 231 16.55 -2.18 -5.79
N ARG A 232 17.12 -1.87 -4.60
CA ARG A 232 18.25 -0.94 -4.45
C ARG A 232 19.24 -1.46 -3.42
N GLU A 233 20.49 -1.60 -3.83
CA GLU A 233 21.60 -1.93 -2.94
C GLU A 233 21.23 -2.98 -1.87
N GLU A 234 21.49 -2.71 -0.60
CA GLU A 234 21.19 -3.58 0.53
C GLU A 234 20.01 -3.11 1.41
N ASP A 235 19.24 -2.12 0.92
CA ASP A 235 18.22 -1.37 1.71
C ASP A 235 17.29 -2.28 2.52
N LEU A 236 16.85 -3.42 1.96
CA LEU A 236 15.89 -4.33 2.56
C LEU A 236 16.49 -5.68 2.98
N LEU A 237 17.80 -5.83 2.90
CA LEU A 237 18.48 -7.07 3.30
C LEU A 237 18.73 -7.15 4.82
N HIS A 238 18.45 -6.09 5.57
CA HIS A 238 18.62 -5.97 7.02
C HIS A 238 17.32 -5.90 7.81
N ILE A 239 16.17 -6.20 7.20
CA ILE A 239 14.86 -6.03 7.86
C ILE A 239 14.64 -6.94 9.08
N HIS A 240 15.46 -7.97 9.26
CA HIS A 240 15.50 -8.85 10.43
C HIS A 240 16.42 -8.35 11.55
N GLU A 241 17.19 -7.29 11.32
CA GLU A 241 18.12 -6.73 12.28
C GLU A 241 17.50 -5.55 13.03
N GLN A 242 17.71 -5.50 14.35
CA GLN A 242 17.28 -4.39 15.17
C GLN A 242 18.05 -3.11 14.80
N GLN A 243 17.37 -1.99 14.76
CA GLN A 243 18.01 -0.69 14.59
C GLN A 243 18.88 -0.35 15.82
N ASP A 244 20.09 0.19 15.59
CA ASP A 244 21.04 0.50 16.68
C ASP A 244 20.50 1.55 17.65
N SER A 245 19.71 2.52 17.15
CA SER A 245 19.06 3.55 17.97
C SER A 245 17.73 3.98 17.36
N VAL A 246 16.73 4.20 18.21
CA VAL A 246 15.43 4.74 17.84
C VAL A 246 15.29 6.12 18.49
N SER A 247 14.92 7.13 17.72
CA SER A 247 14.73 8.49 18.26
C SER A 247 13.59 8.54 19.29
N GLU A 248 13.65 9.43 20.26
CA GLU A 248 12.56 9.59 21.25
C GLU A 248 11.22 9.88 20.56
N ARG A 249 11.22 10.72 19.54
CA ARG A 249 10.01 10.97 18.72
C ARG A 249 9.43 9.69 18.11
N ASP A 250 10.27 8.82 17.53
CA ASP A 250 9.78 7.56 16.96
C ASP A 250 9.23 6.63 18.05
N LYS A 251 9.86 6.59 19.24
CA LYS A 251 9.37 5.81 20.39
C LYS A 251 7.98 6.27 20.83
N GLU A 252 7.79 7.58 21.01
CA GLU A 252 6.50 8.17 21.36
C GLU A 252 5.41 7.84 20.30
N LEU A 253 5.76 7.87 19.02
CA LEU A 253 4.84 7.52 17.96
C LEU A 253 4.48 6.02 17.97
N PHE A 254 5.44 5.11 18.18
CA PHE A 254 5.17 3.67 18.33
C PHE A 254 4.28 3.39 19.54
N GLU A 255 4.55 4.04 20.68
CA GLU A 255 3.73 3.92 21.89
C GLU A 255 2.30 4.39 21.65
N SER A 256 2.12 5.58 21.05
CA SER A 256 0.79 6.10 20.73
C SER A 256 -0.01 5.21 19.79
N LEU A 257 0.66 4.47 18.89
CA LEU A 257 0.07 3.52 17.96
C LEU A 257 -0.08 2.11 18.55
N GLN A 258 0.39 1.88 19.77
CA GLN A 258 0.43 0.57 20.43
C GLN A 258 1.11 -0.50 19.57
N LEU A 259 2.24 -0.14 18.97
CA LEU A 259 3.08 -1.01 18.15
C LEU A 259 4.42 -1.27 18.82
N ASP A 260 4.93 -2.49 18.69
CA ASP A 260 6.25 -2.87 19.22
C ASP A 260 7.39 -2.31 18.34
N ILE A 261 8.46 -1.87 18.98
CA ILE A 261 9.70 -1.46 18.31
C ILE A 261 10.57 -2.71 18.12
N LYS A 262 10.28 -3.50 17.10
CA LYS A 262 11.03 -4.72 16.78
C LYS A 262 11.15 -4.93 15.27
N PRO A 263 12.23 -5.58 14.79
CA PRO A 263 12.39 -5.94 13.39
C PRO A 263 11.37 -7.01 12.97
N PHE A 264 11.42 -7.41 11.70
CA PHE A 264 10.63 -8.53 11.22
C PHE A 264 11.24 -9.87 11.67
N ASP A 265 10.37 -10.77 12.10
CA ASP A 265 10.72 -12.16 12.38
C ASP A 265 10.52 -13.03 11.12
N ASN A 266 11.04 -14.25 11.12
CA ASN A 266 10.81 -15.28 10.09
C ASN A 266 11.09 -14.82 8.65
N VAL A 267 12.21 -14.11 8.45
CA VAL A 267 12.62 -13.59 7.14
C VAL A 267 13.55 -14.58 6.43
N SER A 268 13.20 -14.94 5.20
CA SER A 268 14.03 -15.72 4.27
C SER A 268 14.47 -14.84 3.10
N TYR A 269 15.77 -14.88 2.78
CA TYR A 269 16.35 -14.07 1.72
C TYR A 269 16.68 -14.92 0.51
N PHE A 270 16.30 -14.44 -0.68
CA PHE A 270 16.57 -15.07 -1.96
C PHE A 270 17.44 -14.12 -2.81
N LEU A 271 18.67 -14.52 -3.05
CA LEU A 271 19.68 -13.74 -3.76
C LEU A 271 19.91 -14.33 -5.16
N PRO A 272 20.08 -13.53 -6.22
CA PRO A 272 20.33 -14.08 -7.55
C PRO A 272 21.67 -14.83 -7.58
N ARG A 273 21.71 -15.94 -8.31
CA ARG A 273 22.94 -16.72 -8.50
C ARG A 273 23.93 -15.95 -9.38
N GLY A 274 25.13 -15.74 -8.90
CA GLY A 274 26.25 -15.15 -9.63
C GLY A 274 27.07 -16.18 -10.43
N ARG A 275 28.08 -15.70 -11.18
CA ARG A 275 28.86 -16.52 -12.13
C ARG A 275 29.56 -17.72 -11.49
N ASP A 276 30.08 -17.58 -10.29
CA ASP A 276 30.78 -18.62 -9.57
C ASP A 276 29.87 -19.49 -8.68
N GLY A 277 28.55 -19.42 -8.91
CA GLY A 277 27.57 -20.07 -8.05
C GLY A 277 27.35 -19.35 -6.71
N LYS A 278 28.07 -18.27 -6.44
CA LYS A 278 27.91 -17.41 -5.25
C LYS A 278 26.72 -16.47 -5.43
N PRO A 279 26.14 -15.94 -4.34
CA PRO A 279 25.13 -14.91 -4.43
C PRO A 279 25.65 -13.65 -5.14
N LEU A 280 24.84 -13.08 -6.03
CA LEU A 280 25.09 -11.78 -6.66
C LEU A 280 24.35 -10.71 -5.84
N SER A 281 24.96 -10.28 -4.74
CA SER A 281 24.40 -9.31 -3.82
C SER A 281 25.51 -8.55 -3.10
N ILE A 282 25.21 -7.31 -2.66
CA ILE A 282 26.16 -6.50 -1.87
C ILE A 282 26.29 -7.05 -0.46
N TYR A 283 25.18 -7.48 0.13
CA TYR A 283 25.12 -8.07 1.47
C TYR A 283 24.49 -9.47 1.41
N ILE A 284 25.02 -10.39 2.21
CA ILE A 284 24.56 -11.79 2.26
C ILE A 284 24.06 -12.10 3.67
N PRO A 285 22.74 -12.01 3.91
CA PRO A 285 22.14 -12.41 5.20
C PRO A 285 22.37 -13.89 5.53
N LYS A 286 22.46 -14.22 6.82
CA LYS A 286 22.68 -15.61 7.28
C LYS A 286 21.63 -16.60 6.76
N ASN A 287 20.35 -16.19 6.68
CA ASN A 287 19.21 -17.00 6.20
C ASN A 287 18.98 -16.83 4.70
N SER A 288 20.04 -16.72 3.90
CA SER A 288 19.93 -16.53 2.46
C SER A 288 20.10 -17.82 1.67
N ARG A 289 19.39 -17.90 0.56
CA ARG A 289 19.54 -18.93 -0.47
C ARG A 289 19.67 -18.26 -1.84
N THR A 290 20.44 -18.89 -2.73
CA THR A 290 20.52 -18.42 -4.11
C THR A 290 19.35 -18.95 -4.94
N TYR A 291 18.86 -18.16 -5.88
CA TYR A 291 17.87 -18.61 -6.86
C TYR A 291 18.40 -18.56 -8.29
N SER A 292 17.88 -19.43 -9.14
CA SER A 292 18.19 -19.48 -10.57
C SER A 292 17.04 -20.15 -11.34
N TYR A 293 17.07 -20.01 -12.66
CA TYR A 293 16.05 -20.49 -13.58
C TYR A 293 16.60 -21.51 -14.58
N GLU A 294 16.06 -22.72 -14.55
CA GLU A 294 16.22 -23.69 -15.61
C GLU A 294 15.14 -23.49 -16.68
N LEU A 295 15.37 -23.93 -17.91
CA LEU A 295 14.39 -23.80 -18.98
C LEU A 295 13.04 -24.44 -18.61
N GLN A 296 13.07 -25.60 -17.96
CA GLN A 296 11.89 -26.32 -17.50
C GLN A 296 11.01 -25.53 -16.51
N ASP A 297 11.61 -24.61 -15.75
CA ASP A 297 10.84 -23.78 -14.81
C ASP A 297 10.01 -22.69 -15.49
N VAL A 298 10.43 -22.28 -16.72
CA VAL A 298 9.95 -21.03 -17.32
C VAL A 298 9.61 -21.14 -18.83
N HIS A 299 9.62 -22.34 -19.39
CA HIS A 299 9.27 -22.55 -20.81
C HIS A 299 7.85 -22.06 -21.16
N ASP A 300 6.94 -22.02 -20.18
CA ASP A 300 5.56 -21.57 -20.31
C ASP A 300 5.39 -20.04 -20.11
N ARG A 301 6.50 -19.29 -20.04
CA ARG A 301 6.51 -17.85 -19.78
C ARG A 301 7.70 -17.12 -20.41
N LEU A 302 8.17 -17.64 -21.54
CA LEU A 302 9.29 -17.04 -22.27
C LEU A 302 8.98 -15.62 -22.74
N GLU A 303 7.70 -15.28 -22.96
CA GLU A 303 7.24 -13.94 -23.31
C GLU A 303 7.72 -12.87 -22.32
N LEU A 304 7.87 -13.23 -21.02
CA LEU A 304 8.36 -12.31 -20.00
C LEU A 304 9.83 -11.91 -20.21
N LEU A 305 10.65 -12.79 -20.80
CA LEU A 305 12.04 -12.51 -21.13
C LEU A 305 12.20 -11.54 -22.31
N PHE A 306 11.20 -11.45 -23.16
CA PHE A 306 11.22 -10.63 -24.35
C PHE A 306 10.33 -9.38 -24.24
N SER A 307 9.92 -9.02 -23.03
CA SER A 307 8.95 -7.95 -22.76
C SER A 307 9.37 -6.58 -23.27
N GLU A 308 10.67 -6.29 -23.30
CA GLU A 308 11.23 -5.03 -23.81
C GLU A 308 11.54 -5.08 -25.31
N THR A 309 11.26 -6.22 -25.97
CA THR A 309 11.56 -6.40 -27.38
C THR A 309 10.38 -5.90 -28.23
N TYR A 310 10.65 -4.92 -29.10
CA TYR A 310 9.66 -4.41 -30.03
C TYR A 310 9.36 -5.45 -31.11
N ASP A 311 8.16 -6.03 -31.11
CA ASP A 311 7.67 -7.05 -32.09
C ASP A 311 6.33 -6.65 -32.70
N PRO A 312 6.29 -5.61 -33.57
CA PRO A 312 5.05 -5.06 -34.12
C PRO A 312 4.32 -6.03 -35.07
N ARG A 313 4.97 -7.09 -35.50
CA ARG A 313 4.40 -8.09 -36.45
C ARG A 313 4.11 -9.43 -35.77
N TYR A 314 4.27 -9.52 -34.44
CA TYR A 314 4.05 -10.75 -33.67
C TYR A 314 4.88 -11.96 -34.14
N ASN A 315 5.98 -11.73 -34.87
CA ASN A 315 6.84 -12.79 -35.36
C ASN A 315 7.60 -13.51 -34.24
N LEU A 316 8.04 -12.75 -33.24
CA LEU A 316 8.71 -13.30 -32.06
C LEU A 316 7.73 -14.07 -31.19
N SER A 317 6.53 -13.52 -31.02
CA SER A 317 5.45 -14.17 -30.27
C SER A 317 5.11 -15.52 -30.88
N SER A 318 5.04 -15.65 -32.21
CA SER A 318 4.77 -16.93 -32.89
C SER A 318 5.81 -18.01 -32.57
N ILE A 319 7.09 -17.64 -32.42
CA ILE A 319 8.14 -18.59 -32.01
C ILE A 319 7.93 -19.02 -30.54
N ILE A 320 7.60 -18.08 -29.69
CA ILE A 320 7.37 -18.34 -28.26
C ILE A 320 6.13 -19.23 -28.07
N ASP A 321 5.04 -18.92 -28.78
CA ASP A 321 3.80 -19.69 -28.76
C ASP A 321 4.03 -21.14 -29.25
N TYR A 322 4.81 -21.30 -30.31
CA TYR A 322 5.20 -22.64 -30.79
C TYR A 322 5.97 -23.43 -29.72
N ILE A 323 6.93 -22.80 -29.04
CA ILE A 323 7.68 -23.46 -27.96
C ILE A 323 6.72 -23.87 -26.83
N TYR A 324 5.79 -23.02 -26.45
CA TYR A 324 4.80 -23.29 -25.42
C TYR A 324 3.88 -24.45 -25.77
N GLU A 325 3.29 -24.42 -26.99
CA GLU A 325 2.31 -25.41 -27.44
C GLU A 325 2.93 -26.77 -27.75
N SER A 326 4.18 -26.79 -28.23
CA SER A 326 4.88 -28.03 -28.65
C SER A 326 5.74 -28.62 -27.53
N TRP A 327 5.70 -28.06 -26.33
CA TRP A 327 6.52 -28.56 -25.21
C TRP A 327 6.08 -29.96 -24.74
N PRO A 328 6.99 -30.93 -24.51
CA PRO A 328 8.44 -30.84 -24.64
C PRO A 328 8.90 -30.95 -26.12
N LEU A 329 9.82 -30.05 -26.52
CA LEU A 329 10.38 -30.08 -27.86
C LEU A 329 11.35 -31.26 -28.03
N ASN A 330 11.37 -31.88 -29.22
CA ASN A 330 12.35 -32.88 -29.58
C ASN A 330 13.17 -32.37 -30.77
N ASP A 331 14.50 -32.53 -30.71
CA ASP A 331 15.35 -32.23 -31.86
C ASP A 331 15.23 -33.29 -32.98
N GLU A 332 15.94 -33.07 -34.12
CA GLU A 332 15.94 -33.97 -35.28
C GLU A 332 16.42 -35.40 -34.93
N SER A 333 17.14 -35.59 -33.84
CA SER A 333 17.60 -36.89 -33.34
C SER A 333 16.63 -37.55 -32.36
N GLY A 334 15.52 -36.88 -32.03
CA GLY A 334 14.55 -37.32 -30.99
C GLY A 334 14.99 -37.01 -29.57
N LYS A 335 16.05 -36.24 -29.37
CA LYS A 335 16.47 -35.79 -28.04
C LYS A 335 15.58 -34.65 -27.54
N VAL A 336 15.13 -34.76 -26.29
CA VAL A 336 14.32 -33.73 -25.64
C VAL A 336 15.16 -32.47 -25.40
N VAL A 337 14.60 -31.31 -25.71
CA VAL A 337 15.14 -29.99 -25.41
C VAL A 337 14.76 -29.67 -23.96
N ASP A 338 15.68 -29.83 -23.02
CA ASP A 338 15.44 -29.70 -21.57
C ASP A 338 16.21 -28.58 -20.89
N ASN A 339 17.11 -27.92 -21.61
CA ASN A 339 17.98 -26.86 -21.08
C ASN A 339 18.16 -25.70 -22.08
N TRP A 340 18.70 -24.57 -21.61
CA TRP A 340 18.91 -23.35 -22.39
C TRP A 340 19.83 -23.56 -23.59
N GLN A 341 20.85 -24.41 -23.45
CA GLN A 341 21.78 -24.68 -24.54
C GLN A 341 21.13 -25.50 -25.65
N ASP A 342 20.30 -26.47 -25.30
CA ASP A 342 19.57 -27.28 -26.28
C ASP A 342 18.54 -26.41 -27.03
N LEU A 343 17.79 -25.53 -26.31
CA LEU A 343 16.88 -24.58 -26.94
C LEU A 343 17.62 -23.64 -27.92
N PHE A 344 18.78 -23.15 -27.55
CA PHE A 344 19.60 -22.30 -28.42
C PHE A 344 20.06 -23.02 -29.71
N ARG A 345 20.27 -24.33 -29.65
CA ARG A 345 20.70 -25.16 -30.78
C ARG A 345 19.54 -25.75 -31.57
N TYR A 346 18.32 -25.63 -31.06
CA TYR A 346 17.14 -26.21 -31.69
C TYR A 346 16.89 -25.60 -33.05
N LYS A 347 16.62 -26.48 -34.07
CA LYS A 347 16.39 -26.10 -35.45
C LYS A 347 15.04 -26.54 -35.98
N GLY A 348 14.25 -27.27 -35.18
CA GLY A 348 12.99 -27.87 -35.59
C GLY A 348 11.81 -26.90 -35.66
N TYR A 349 12.05 -25.61 -35.80
CA TYR A 349 10.98 -24.63 -35.97
C TYR A 349 10.31 -24.79 -37.33
N PRO A 350 8.96 -24.89 -37.42
CA PRO A 350 8.22 -24.95 -38.68
C PRO A 350 8.48 -23.73 -39.57
N GLN A 351 8.57 -23.94 -40.88
CA GLN A 351 8.81 -22.84 -41.83
C GLN A 351 7.69 -21.80 -41.84
N GLU A 352 6.46 -22.22 -41.55
CA GLU A 352 5.28 -21.37 -41.47
C GLU A 352 5.41 -20.34 -40.35
N ILE A 353 6.13 -20.68 -39.27
CA ILE A 353 6.38 -19.80 -38.11
C ILE A 353 7.58 -18.89 -38.36
N ILE A 354 8.61 -19.41 -39.07
CA ILE A 354 9.80 -18.66 -39.45
C ILE A 354 9.55 -17.93 -40.78
N THR A 355 8.65 -16.97 -40.79
CA THR A 355 8.38 -16.17 -42.01
C THR A 355 9.61 -15.44 -42.53
N HIS A 356 10.55 -15.08 -41.63
CA HIS A 356 11.81 -14.45 -41.98
C HIS A 356 12.98 -15.00 -41.14
N LYS A 357 14.07 -15.38 -41.76
CA LYS A 357 15.29 -15.84 -41.09
C LYS A 357 15.82 -14.81 -40.04
N SER A 358 15.57 -13.53 -40.30
CA SER A 358 15.91 -12.45 -39.37
C SER A 358 15.19 -12.55 -38.04
N THR A 359 13.95 -13.01 -37.97
CA THR A 359 13.17 -13.19 -36.73
C THR A 359 13.78 -14.27 -35.85
N LEU A 360 14.13 -15.43 -36.43
CA LEU A 360 14.81 -16.49 -35.70
C LEU A 360 16.18 -16.02 -35.18
N LEU A 361 16.95 -15.28 -35.98
CA LEU A 361 18.22 -14.72 -35.58
C LEU A 361 18.06 -13.69 -34.43
N HIS A 362 16.97 -12.90 -34.47
CA HIS A 362 16.65 -11.98 -33.42
C HIS A 362 16.31 -12.73 -32.11
N PHE A 363 15.42 -13.72 -32.18
CA PHE A 363 15.07 -14.58 -31.03
C PHE A 363 16.30 -15.23 -30.41
N LEU A 364 17.15 -15.88 -31.22
CA LEU A 364 18.38 -16.53 -30.76
C LEU A 364 19.38 -15.52 -30.20
N GLY A 365 19.46 -14.31 -30.78
CA GLY A 365 20.30 -13.22 -30.29
C GLY A 365 19.91 -12.76 -28.90
N GLN A 366 18.61 -12.60 -28.64
CA GLN A 366 18.09 -12.27 -27.31
C GLN A 366 18.31 -13.43 -26.31
N LEU A 367 18.00 -14.66 -26.73
CA LEU A 367 18.22 -15.85 -25.91
C LEU A 367 19.71 -15.99 -25.52
N GLN A 368 20.65 -15.62 -26.41
CA GLN A 368 22.09 -15.59 -26.12
C GLN A 368 22.46 -14.57 -25.04
N ARG A 369 21.76 -13.45 -24.91
CA ARG A 369 21.96 -12.48 -23.82
C ARG A 369 21.64 -13.12 -22.49
N PHE A 370 20.50 -13.79 -22.35
CA PHE A 370 20.11 -14.47 -21.11
C PHE A 370 21.05 -15.64 -20.77
N ARG A 371 21.56 -16.39 -21.76
CA ARG A 371 22.60 -17.41 -21.52
C ARG A 371 23.88 -16.89 -20.90
N LYS A 372 24.23 -15.61 -21.10
CA LYS A 372 25.39 -14.97 -20.45
C LYS A 372 25.12 -14.61 -18.99
N SER A 373 23.86 -14.55 -18.61
CA SER A 373 23.44 -14.33 -17.22
C SER A 373 23.65 -15.61 -16.41
N SER A 374 24.22 -15.47 -15.25
CA SER A 374 24.45 -16.59 -14.33
C SER A 374 23.17 -17.05 -13.61
N MET A 375 22.12 -16.26 -13.71
CA MET A 375 20.80 -16.56 -13.13
C MET A 375 20.06 -17.62 -13.96
N PHE A 376 20.25 -17.66 -15.30
CA PHE A 376 19.71 -18.70 -16.17
C PHE A 376 20.74 -19.82 -16.34
N THR A 377 20.43 -21.01 -15.84
CA THR A 377 21.35 -22.14 -15.76
C THR A 377 20.78 -23.40 -16.41
N ASP A 378 21.64 -24.17 -17.11
CA ASP A 378 21.25 -25.43 -17.70
C ASP A 378 20.96 -26.51 -16.64
N LYS A 379 21.64 -26.42 -15.49
CA LYS A 379 21.45 -27.32 -14.37
C LYS A 379 21.65 -26.60 -13.04
N ARG A 380 20.68 -26.72 -12.17
CA ARG A 380 20.69 -26.20 -10.80
C ARG A 380 21.41 -27.18 -9.88
N VAL A 381 22.36 -26.70 -9.11
CA VAL A 381 23.10 -27.52 -8.15
C VAL A 381 22.78 -27.10 -6.71
N THR A 382 23.01 -25.83 -6.39
CA THR A 382 22.85 -25.29 -5.02
C THR A 382 21.78 -24.23 -4.88
N SER A 383 21.30 -23.70 -6.01
CA SER A 383 20.26 -22.67 -6.04
C SER A 383 18.84 -23.29 -6.04
N THR A 384 17.84 -22.49 -5.75
CA THR A 384 16.42 -22.88 -5.79
C THR A 384 15.68 -22.15 -6.92
N TYR A 385 14.48 -22.59 -7.26
CA TYR A 385 13.54 -21.88 -8.11
C TYR A 385 12.54 -21.10 -7.23
N LEU A 386 12.36 -19.80 -7.47
CA LEU A 386 11.49 -18.95 -6.67
C LEU A 386 10.04 -19.44 -6.66
N GLY A 387 9.52 -19.90 -7.79
CA GLY A 387 8.16 -20.44 -7.86
C GLY A 387 7.93 -21.64 -6.95
N LYS A 388 8.94 -22.48 -6.72
CA LYS A 388 8.87 -23.58 -5.74
C LYS A 388 8.76 -23.06 -4.31
N GLU A 389 9.48 -21.99 -3.98
CA GLU A 389 9.46 -21.40 -2.64
C GLU A 389 8.16 -20.63 -2.39
N ILE A 390 7.65 -19.92 -3.41
CA ILE A 390 6.34 -19.24 -3.34
C ILE A 390 5.20 -20.25 -3.09
N ARG A 391 5.22 -21.40 -3.76
CA ARG A 391 4.21 -22.45 -3.53
C ARG A 391 4.22 -23.02 -2.11
N LYS A 392 5.33 -22.89 -1.37
CA LYS A 392 5.48 -23.31 0.02
C LYS A 392 5.16 -22.22 1.03
N LEU A 393 4.85 -21.00 0.56
CA LEU A 393 4.60 -19.84 1.41
C LEU A 393 3.52 -20.13 2.44
N LYS A 394 3.86 -19.94 3.70
CA LYS A 394 2.99 -20.14 4.86
C LYS A 394 2.70 -18.81 5.54
N THR A 395 1.73 -18.83 6.40
CA THR A 395 1.44 -17.74 7.31
C THR A 395 2.66 -17.39 8.16
N GLY A 396 2.92 -16.10 8.29
CA GLY A 396 4.07 -15.56 9.02
C GLY A 396 5.36 -15.52 8.22
N ASP A 397 5.45 -16.17 7.04
CA ASP A 397 6.66 -16.14 6.22
C ASP A 397 6.84 -14.78 5.56
N ILE A 398 8.08 -14.29 5.55
CA ILE A 398 8.51 -13.12 4.82
C ILE A 398 9.63 -13.52 3.87
N LEU A 399 9.38 -13.38 2.57
CA LEU A 399 10.36 -13.63 1.52
C LEU A 399 10.90 -12.31 1.00
N VAL A 400 12.19 -12.07 1.17
CA VAL A 400 12.89 -10.94 0.55
C VAL A 400 13.64 -11.44 -0.68
N ILE A 401 13.28 -10.92 -1.84
CA ILE A 401 13.85 -11.27 -3.13
C ILE A 401 14.75 -10.13 -3.59
N ASP A 402 16.05 -10.37 -3.60
CA ASP A 402 17.03 -9.39 -4.05
C ASP A 402 17.12 -9.38 -5.57
N ILE A 403 16.89 -8.23 -6.18
CA ILE A 403 17.04 -7.98 -7.61
C ILE A 403 17.95 -6.78 -7.89
N ALA A 404 18.48 -6.14 -6.84
CA ALA A 404 19.22 -4.89 -6.96
C ALA A 404 20.47 -5.00 -7.83
N MET A 405 21.19 -6.12 -7.72
CA MET A 405 22.46 -6.33 -8.43
C MET A 405 22.31 -7.08 -9.76
N ILE A 406 21.09 -7.43 -10.16
CA ILE A 406 20.83 -8.00 -11.49
C ILE A 406 21.13 -6.94 -12.55
N PRO A 407 21.99 -7.27 -13.56
CA PRO A 407 22.59 -6.25 -14.43
C PRO A 407 21.61 -5.50 -15.35
N THR A 408 20.54 -6.17 -15.79
CA THR A 408 19.62 -5.57 -16.78
C THR A 408 18.22 -5.43 -16.21
N LEU A 409 17.50 -4.41 -16.68
CA LEU A 409 16.11 -4.18 -16.29
C LEU A 409 15.21 -5.33 -16.77
N GLU A 410 15.48 -5.89 -17.95
CA GLU A 410 14.73 -7.03 -18.50
C GLU A 410 14.78 -8.25 -17.55
N GLU A 411 15.98 -8.57 -17.03
CA GLU A 411 16.13 -9.67 -16.09
C GLU A 411 15.47 -9.39 -14.74
N GLN A 412 15.55 -8.14 -14.23
CA GLN A 412 14.84 -7.72 -13.02
C GLN A 412 13.32 -7.81 -13.21
N SER A 413 12.83 -7.32 -14.34
CA SER A 413 11.41 -7.34 -14.71
C SER A 413 10.89 -8.77 -14.85
N PHE A 414 11.69 -9.65 -15.45
CA PHE A 414 11.36 -11.08 -15.55
C PHE A 414 11.17 -11.70 -14.16
N VAL A 415 12.08 -11.45 -13.21
CA VAL A 415 11.96 -12.00 -11.85
C VAL A 415 10.68 -11.52 -11.17
N VAL A 416 10.37 -10.22 -11.28
CA VAL A 416 9.13 -9.66 -10.71
C VAL A 416 7.90 -10.32 -11.32
N ALA A 417 7.83 -10.41 -12.65
CA ALA A 417 6.69 -11.00 -13.35
C ALA A 417 6.54 -12.51 -13.11
N ASP A 418 7.66 -13.27 -13.04
CA ASP A 418 7.65 -14.70 -12.71
C ASP A 418 7.09 -14.94 -11.30
N VAL A 419 7.51 -14.13 -10.32
CA VAL A 419 6.97 -14.19 -8.95
C VAL A 419 5.47 -13.91 -8.95
N MET A 420 5.01 -12.86 -9.66
CA MET A 420 3.59 -12.53 -9.78
C MET A 420 2.79 -13.66 -10.42
N LYS A 421 3.30 -14.26 -11.51
CA LYS A 421 2.66 -15.40 -12.16
C LYS A 421 2.54 -16.62 -11.23
N ASN A 422 3.59 -16.90 -10.44
CA ASN A 422 3.54 -17.99 -9.44
C ASN A 422 2.54 -17.72 -8.30
N ILE A 423 2.37 -16.46 -7.89
CA ILE A 423 1.32 -16.07 -6.94
C ILE A 423 -0.07 -16.33 -7.53
N ASP A 424 -0.31 -15.92 -8.78
CA ASP A 424 -1.59 -16.17 -9.46
C ASP A 424 -1.90 -17.66 -9.56
N GLN A 425 -0.91 -18.49 -9.90
CA GLN A 425 -1.06 -19.95 -9.96
C GLN A 425 -1.38 -20.56 -8.58
N LEU A 426 -0.74 -20.06 -7.50
CA LEU A 426 -1.00 -20.51 -6.14
C LEU A 426 -2.49 -20.34 -5.77
N TYR A 427 -3.10 -19.23 -6.17
CA TYR A 427 -4.52 -18.95 -5.88
C TYR A 427 -5.48 -19.73 -6.78
N SER A 428 -5.12 -19.97 -8.03
CA SER A 428 -5.94 -20.79 -8.94
C SER A 428 -6.07 -22.24 -8.44
N VAL A 429 -5.00 -22.81 -7.90
CA VAL A 429 -5.01 -24.14 -7.28
C VAL A 429 -5.84 -24.17 -6.00
N ARG A 430 -5.80 -23.09 -5.21
CA ARG A 430 -6.59 -22.99 -3.96
C ARG A 430 -8.09 -23.03 -4.24
N HIS A 431 -8.57 -22.27 -5.21
CA HIS A 431 -10.00 -22.22 -5.55
C HIS A 431 -10.55 -23.59 -5.96
N ASN A 432 -9.78 -24.33 -6.76
CA ASN A 432 -10.16 -25.69 -7.19
C ASN A 432 -10.17 -26.72 -6.05
N LEU A 433 -9.40 -26.50 -4.98
CA LEU A 433 -9.38 -27.41 -3.81
C LEU A 433 -10.53 -27.11 -2.84
N ASP A 434 -10.87 -25.84 -2.64
CA ASP A 434 -11.98 -25.44 -1.77
C ASP A 434 -13.33 -25.85 -2.35
N ASP A 435 -13.50 -25.79 -3.68
CA ASP A 435 -14.70 -26.28 -4.37
C ASP A 435 -14.87 -27.81 -4.27
N ASN A 436 -13.77 -28.58 -4.22
CA ASN A 436 -13.81 -30.03 -4.11
C ASN A 436 -13.96 -30.55 -2.66
N THR A 437 -13.58 -29.75 -1.64
CA THR A 437 -13.71 -30.15 -0.23
C THR A 437 -15.10 -29.96 0.35
N SER A 438 -16.02 -29.32 -0.40
CA SER A 438 -17.42 -29.18 0.01
C SER A 438 -18.24 -30.48 -0.13
N TYR A 439 -17.69 -31.54 -0.69
CA TYR A 439 -18.41 -32.82 -0.95
C TYR A 439 -17.92 -34.05 -0.19
N ASP A 440 -16.83 -34.01 0.55
CA ASP A 440 -16.32 -35.17 1.30
C ASP A 440 -16.09 -34.85 2.79
N ASN A 441 -17.18 -34.81 3.55
CA ASN A 441 -17.16 -34.93 5.00
C ASN A 441 -17.28 -36.41 5.41
N ASN A 442 -16.22 -37.21 5.24
CA ASN A 442 -16.02 -38.40 6.07
C ASN A 442 -14.65 -39.03 5.79
N ASN A 443 -13.87 -39.16 6.87
CA ASN A 443 -12.61 -39.93 7.00
C ASN A 443 -11.33 -39.31 6.43
N SER A 444 -10.60 -38.62 7.32
CA SER A 444 -9.18 -38.97 7.56
C SER A 444 -8.59 -38.13 8.69
N ASN A 445 -8.07 -38.83 9.73
CA ASN A 445 -7.28 -38.31 10.83
C ASN A 445 -5.86 -37.91 10.38
N ASP A 446 -5.71 -36.92 9.49
CA ASP A 446 -4.41 -36.32 9.23
C ASP A 446 -4.56 -34.79 9.25
N ASN A 447 -4.72 -34.27 10.48
CA ASN A 447 -4.86 -32.85 10.80
C ASN A 447 -3.51 -32.11 10.69
N ARG A 448 -2.84 -32.16 9.53
CA ARG A 448 -1.83 -31.18 9.12
C ARG A 448 -2.38 -30.28 8.04
N THR A 449 -3.48 -29.61 8.31
CA THR A 449 -3.91 -28.46 7.48
C THR A 449 -2.81 -27.40 7.58
N ILE A 450 -2.03 -27.28 6.52
CA ILE A 450 -1.09 -26.17 6.36
C ILE A 450 -1.93 -24.89 6.42
N ARG A 451 -1.91 -24.20 7.56
CA ARG A 451 -2.57 -22.88 7.70
C ARG A 451 -1.93 -21.94 6.69
N ARG A 452 -2.66 -21.63 5.64
CA ARG A 452 -2.25 -20.70 4.59
C ARG A 452 -2.66 -19.30 5.01
N SER A 453 -1.83 -18.30 4.68
CA SER A 453 -2.13 -16.92 5.03
C SER A 453 -3.41 -16.43 4.35
N THR A 454 -4.21 -15.68 5.07
CA THR A 454 -5.39 -15.01 4.52
C THR A 454 -4.99 -13.90 3.57
N TYR A 455 -3.87 -13.20 3.86
CA TYR A 455 -3.36 -12.08 3.06
C TYR A 455 -1.93 -12.32 2.59
N THR A 456 -1.67 -11.97 1.34
CA THR A 456 -0.30 -11.93 0.78
C THR A 456 0.02 -10.49 0.42
N LEU A 457 0.98 -9.88 1.13
CA LEU A 457 1.42 -8.51 0.91
C LEU A 457 2.66 -8.54 0.01
N ILE A 458 2.62 -7.78 -1.07
CA ILE A 458 3.73 -7.66 -2.03
C ILE A 458 4.25 -6.24 -1.97
N PHE A 459 5.55 -6.06 -1.76
CA PHE A 459 6.17 -4.74 -1.74
C PHE A 459 7.14 -4.56 -2.91
N ILE A 460 6.94 -3.47 -3.68
CA ILE A 460 7.80 -3.07 -4.79
C ILE A 460 8.06 -1.56 -4.70
N ASP A 461 9.30 -1.17 -4.46
CA ASP A 461 9.74 0.22 -4.65
C ASP A 461 10.07 0.48 -6.12
N GLU A 462 9.90 1.71 -6.59
CA GLU A 462 10.12 2.12 -7.99
C GLU A 462 9.30 1.31 -9.00
N ILE A 463 8.02 1.13 -8.72
CA ILE A 463 7.11 0.34 -9.59
C ILE A 463 7.07 0.84 -11.04
N ASN A 464 7.35 2.13 -11.29
CA ASN A 464 7.46 2.71 -12.63
C ASN A 464 8.49 2.02 -13.52
N ARG A 465 9.48 1.32 -12.95
CA ARG A 465 10.47 0.53 -13.70
C ARG A 465 9.85 -0.73 -14.32
N PHE A 466 8.85 -1.32 -13.69
CA PHE A 466 8.22 -2.59 -14.05
C PHE A 466 6.83 -2.40 -14.68
N LEU A 467 6.19 -1.28 -14.34
CA LEU A 467 4.87 -0.91 -14.83
C LEU A 467 4.89 0.55 -15.33
N PRO A 468 5.70 0.86 -16.35
CA PRO A 468 5.77 2.20 -16.88
C PRO A 468 4.45 2.60 -17.54
N LYS A 469 4.24 3.91 -17.67
CA LYS A 469 3.12 4.46 -18.44
C LYS A 469 3.07 3.81 -19.83
N SER A 470 1.90 3.32 -20.21
CA SER A 470 1.67 2.71 -21.52
C SER A 470 2.06 3.69 -22.64
N ASN A 471 2.53 3.14 -23.76
CA ASN A 471 2.85 3.92 -24.95
C ASN A 471 1.58 4.58 -25.54
N LEU A 472 1.75 5.41 -26.58
CA LEU A 472 0.64 6.10 -27.25
C LEU A 472 -0.44 5.16 -27.81
N LEU A 473 -0.13 3.89 -28.04
CA LEU A 473 -1.05 2.87 -28.52
C LEU A 473 -1.74 2.11 -27.38
N GLY A 474 -1.42 2.41 -26.13
CA GLY A 474 -1.98 1.70 -24.97
C GLY A 474 -1.46 0.27 -24.78
N ILE A 475 -0.43 -0.14 -25.52
CA ILE A 475 0.12 -1.50 -25.48
C ILE A 475 1.06 -1.60 -24.27
N ARG A 476 0.82 -2.61 -23.42
CA ARG A 476 1.68 -2.99 -22.29
C ARG A 476 2.71 -4.04 -22.73
N SER A 477 3.85 -4.06 -22.05
CA SER A 477 4.78 -5.19 -22.13
C SER A 477 4.19 -6.42 -21.43
N ALA A 478 4.64 -7.63 -21.78
CA ALA A 478 4.18 -8.87 -21.14
C ALA A 478 4.37 -8.83 -19.59
N VAL A 479 5.44 -8.22 -19.12
CA VAL A 479 5.69 -7.99 -17.69
C VAL A 479 4.64 -7.07 -17.08
N ALA A 480 4.40 -5.91 -17.70
CA ALA A 480 3.41 -4.96 -17.22
C ALA A 480 1.99 -5.57 -17.22
N GLU A 481 1.67 -6.36 -18.22
CA GLU A 481 0.39 -7.09 -18.30
C GLU A 481 0.25 -8.13 -17.18
N GLN A 482 1.30 -8.91 -16.90
CA GLN A 482 1.30 -9.87 -15.79
C GLN A 482 1.14 -9.18 -14.43
N ILE A 483 1.85 -8.07 -14.20
CA ILE A 483 1.71 -7.29 -12.97
C ILE A 483 0.28 -6.77 -12.82
N MET A 484 -0.29 -6.18 -13.88
CA MET A 484 -1.66 -5.68 -13.85
C MET A 484 -2.69 -6.78 -13.65
N LYS A 485 -2.50 -7.95 -14.25
CA LYS A 485 -3.37 -9.12 -14.01
C LYS A 485 -3.40 -9.50 -12.53
N THR A 486 -2.24 -9.54 -11.88
CA THR A 486 -2.14 -9.86 -10.45
C THR A 486 -2.79 -8.77 -9.59
N ILE A 487 -2.63 -7.48 -9.94
CA ILE A 487 -3.26 -6.35 -9.25
C ILE A 487 -4.79 -6.44 -9.37
N ILE A 488 -5.33 -6.57 -10.58
CA ILE A 488 -6.78 -6.62 -10.80
C ILE A 488 -7.42 -7.81 -10.07
N ALA A 489 -6.77 -8.97 -10.09
CA ALA A 489 -7.22 -10.15 -9.38
C ALA A 489 -6.95 -10.09 -7.86
N GLY A 490 -6.07 -9.21 -7.40
CA GLY A 490 -5.57 -9.17 -6.03
C GLY A 490 -6.66 -8.92 -5.00
N LYS A 491 -7.63 -8.07 -5.31
CA LYS A 491 -8.77 -7.77 -4.44
C LYS A 491 -9.55 -9.04 -4.04
N SER A 492 -9.89 -9.89 -5.00
CA SER A 492 -10.62 -11.15 -4.75
C SER A 492 -9.75 -12.26 -4.14
N ARG A 493 -8.43 -12.12 -4.23
CA ARG A 493 -7.46 -13.13 -3.78
C ARG A 493 -6.69 -12.71 -2.52
N ASN A 494 -7.07 -11.61 -1.90
CA ASN A 494 -6.37 -11.02 -0.75
C ASN A 494 -4.86 -10.84 -0.99
N THR A 495 -4.49 -10.54 -2.24
CA THR A 495 -3.12 -10.23 -2.64
C THR A 495 -3.01 -8.72 -2.83
N ILE A 496 -2.24 -8.07 -1.96
CA ILE A 496 -2.19 -6.62 -1.87
C ILE A 496 -0.80 -6.12 -2.28
N LEU A 497 -0.77 -5.25 -3.28
CA LEU A 497 0.45 -4.57 -3.70
C LEU A 497 0.65 -3.28 -2.88
N PHE A 498 1.82 -3.17 -2.29
CA PHE A 498 2.40 -1.94 -1.72
C PHE A 498 3.45 -1.43 -2.69
N SER A 499 3.18 -0.34 -3.35
CA SER A 499 4.03 0.20 -4.40
C SER A 499 4.43 1.64 -4.14
N ALA A 500 5.66 1.99 -4.50
CA ALA A 500 6.14 3.36 -4.44
C ALA A 500 6.75 3.78 -5.78
N GLN A 501 6.62 5.07 -6.11
CA GLN A 501 7.31 5.73 -7.21
C GLN A 501 7.52 7.21 -6.88
N GLN A 502 8.30 7.89 -7.71
CA GLN A 502 8.45 9.34 -7.55
C GLN A 502 7.23 10.07 -8.10
N PHE A 503 6.86 9.80 -9.34
CA PHE A 503 5.77 10.46 -10.07
C PHE A 503 4.72 9.43 -10.50
N LYS A 504 3.46 9.69 -10.17
CA LYS A 504 2.33 8.86 -10.62
C LYS A 504 2.14 8.95 -12.14
N SER A 505 2.52 10.08 -12.73
CA SER A 505 2.41 10.32 -14.18
C SER A 505 3.32 9.40 -15.02
N GLU A 506 4.34 8.77 -14.41
CA GLU A 506 5.26 7.83 -15.07
C GLU A 506 4.78 6.36 -15.03
N VAL A 507 3.72 6.07 -14.29
CA VAL A 507 3.18 4.72 -14.09
C VAL A 507 1.92 4.50 -14.91
N ASP A 508 1.63 3.25 -15.28
CA ASP A 508 0.35 2.90 -15.94
C ASP A 508 -0.83 3.36 -15.09
N TYR A 509 -1.75 4.09 -15.71
CA TYR A 509 -2.85 4.73 -15.02
C TYR A 509 -3.78 3.74 -14.31
N SER A 510 -3.92 2.53 -14.85
CA SER A 510 -4.75 1.49 -14.24
C SER A 510 -4.29 1.06 -12.85
N LEU A 511 -2.99 1.23 -12.50
CA LEU A 511 -2.55 1.03 -11.13
C LEU A 511 -3.28 1.96 -10.18
N HIS A 512 -3.42 3.23 -10.55
CA HIS A 512 -4.06 4.25 -9.69
C HIS A 512 -5.55 3.99 -9.55
N GLU A 513 -6.22 3.55 -10.61
CA GLU A 513 -7.65 3.19 -10.58
C GLU A 513 -7.95 1.96 -9.70
N ASN A 514 -6.99 1.05 -9.57
CA ASN A 514 -7.12 -0.14 -8.73
C ASN A 514 -6.55 0.03 -7.31
N THR A 515 -6.03 1.21 -6.99
CA THR A 515 -5.46 1.52 -5.66
C THR A 515 -6.53 2.09 -4.74
N GLY A 516 -6.70 1.50 -3.56
CA GLY A 516 -7.64 1.99 -2.55
C GLY A 516 -7.05 3.01 -1.58
N LEU A 517 -5.75 2.90 -1.28
CA LEU A 517 -5.05 3.85 -0.41
C LEU A 517 -3.95 4.57 -1.17
N HIS A 518 -4.14 5.87 -1.39
CA HIS A 518 -3.13 6.74 -1.98
C HIS A 518 -2.40 7.54 -0.91
N ILE A 519 -1.09 7.47 -0.95
CA ILE A 519 -0.19 8.22 -0.07
C ILE A 519 0.59 9.21 -0.93
N THR A 520 0.56 10.47 -0.52
CA THR A 520 1.29 11.52 -1.23
C THR A 520 2.18 12.27 -0.25
N ALA A 521 3.49 12.12 -0.41
CA ALA A 521 4.48 12.96 0.22
C ALA A 521 4.68 14.23 -0.61
N LYS A 522 5.59 15.13 -0.21
CA LYS A 522 5.85 16.37 -0.95
C LYS A 522 6.10 16.12 -2.43
N LEU A 523 5.41 16.89 -3.28
CA LEU A 523 5.52 16.91 -4.74
C LEU A 523 5.51 18.34 -5.29
N GLY A 524 6.07 18.51 -6.47
CA GLY A 524 5.96 19.77 -7.22
C GLY A 524 4.56 19.95 -7.82
N THR A 525 4.15 21.21 -8.02
CA THR A 525 2.84 21.56 -8.57
C THR A 525 2.62 21.02 -9.99
N SER A 526 3.68 20.92 -10.80
CA SER A 526 3.61 20.33 -12.15
C SER A 526 3.13 18.88 -12.13
N GLU A 527 3.63 18.06 -11.22
CA GLU A 527 3.18 16.68 -11.07
C GLU A 527 1.76 16.61 -10.50
N LEU A 528 1.44 17.45 -9.51
CA LEU A 528 0.12 17.52 -8.89
C LEU A 528 -0.98 18.01 -9.85
N SER A 529 -0.63 18.63 -10.97
CA SER A 529 -1.56 19.02 -12.03
C SER A 529 -1.81 17.92 -13.06
N THR A 530 -1.24 16.73 -12.89
CA THR A 530 -1.46 15.60 -13.80
C THR A 530 -2.69 14.78 -13.41
N LYS A 531 -3.26 14.08 -14.38
CA LYS A 531 -4.50 13.28 -14.24
C LYS A 531 -4.59 12.38 -12.99
N PRO A 532 -3.51 11.68 -12.54
CA PRO A 532 -3.59 10.86 -11.34
C PRO A 532 -3.93 11.60 -10.03
N TYR A 533 -3.90 12.93 -10.05
CA TYR A 533 -4.22 13.78 -8.89
C TYR A 533 -5.53 14.57 -9.06
N ASP A 534 -6.33 14.32 -10.10
CA ASP A 534 -7.61 15.03 -10.33
C ASP A 534 -8.64 14.83 -9.21
N MET A 535 -8.50 13.75 -8.43
CA MET A 535 -9.33 13.49 -7.25
C MET A 535 -9.07 14.44 -6.08
N ILE A 536 -8.01 15.26 -6.13
CA ILE A 536 -7.57 16.15 -5.04
C ILE A 536 -7.95 17.58 -5.40
N ASP A 537 -8.57 18.29 -4.48
CA ASP A 537 -8.87 19.72 -4.62
C ASP A 537 -7.59 20.58 -4.66
N GLU A 538 -7.67 21.74 -5.31
CA GLU A 538 -6.52 22.63 -5.54
C GLU A 538 -5.88 23.12 -4.23
N SER A 539 -6.66 23.40 -3.19
CA SER A 539 -6.12 23.81 -1.88
C SER A 539 -5.27 22.69 -1.27
N THR A 540 -5.75 21.44 -1.36
CA THR A 540 -5.00 20.28 -0.89
C THR A 540 -3.73 20.05 -1.71
N LYS A 541 -3.77 20.19 -3.05
CA LYS A 541 -2.57 20.11 -3.91
C LYS A 541 -1.51 21.12 -3.50
N MET A 542 -1.91 22.38 -3.27
CA MET A 542 -1.01 23.44 -2.82
C MET A 542 -0.40 23.13 -1.45
N ASN A 543 -1.17 22.53 -0.54
CA ASN A 543 -0.69 22.14 0.77
C ASN A 543 0.28 20.95 0.69
N ILE A 544 0.03 19.96 -0.18
CA ILE A 544 0.96 18.86 -0.46
C ILE A 544 2.32 19.38 -0.95
N ALA A 545 2.33 20.40 -1.82
CA ALA A 545 3.56 21.01 -2.32
C ALA A 545 4.41 21.67 -1.21
N ARG A 546 3.80 21.99 -0.06
CA ARG A 546 4.43 22.64 1.10
C ARG A 546 4.76 21.68 2.24
N LEU A 547 4.42 20.38 2.14
CA LEU A 547 4.70 19.41 3.19
C LEU A 547 6.17 19.40 3.63
N ASN A 548 6.38 19.19 4.91
CA ASN A 548 7.69 18.97 5.47
C ASN A 548 8.16 17.52 5.28
N LYS A 549 9.44 17.31 5.51
CA LYS A 549 10.02 15.97 5.49
C LYS A 549 9.42 15.12 6.65
N GLY A 550 8.86 13.95 6.32
CA GLY A 550 8.20 13.07 7.30
C GLY A 550 6.69 13.26 7.43
N GLU A 551 6.12 14.25 6.74
CA GLU A 551 4.68 14.41 6.62
C GLU A 551 4.18 13.78 5.32
N ILE A 552 3.02 13.16 5.38
CA ILE A 552 2.32 12.61 4.20
C ILE A 552 0.84 12.98 4.26
N VAL A 553 0.22 13.01 3.10
CA VAL A 553 -1.23 13.12 2.95
C VAL A 553 -1.77 11.79 2.50
N MET A 554 -2.74 11.28 3.26
CA MET A 554 -3.46 10.06 3.02
C MET A 554 -4.81 10.37 2.37
N ILE A 555 -5.10 9.68 1.27
CA ILE A 555 -6.36 9.78 0.53
C ILE A 555 -6.96 8.38 0.48
N GLN A 556 -8.11 8.22 1.10
CA GLN A 556 -8.75 6.93 1.29
C GLN A 556 -10.28 7.12 1.37
N PRO A 557 -11.11 6.30 0.68
CA PRO A 557 -12.56 6.45 0.68
C PRO A 557 -13.24 6.39 2.05
N ALA A 558 -12.61 5.78 3.06
CA ALA A 558 -13.12 5.80 4.43
C ALA A 558 -13.19 7.20 5.03
N PHE A 559 -12.35 8.12 4.56
CA PHE A 559 -12.29 9.50 5.02
C PHE A 559 -12.90 10.44 3.99
N ARG A 560 -13.79 11.32 4.41
CA ARG A 560 -14.41 12.32 3.52
C ARG A 560 -13.40 13.27 2.88
N GLN A 561 -12.28 13.51 3.56
CA GLN A 561 -11.24 14.46 3.13
C GLN A 561 -9.87 13.82 3.25
N PRO A 562 -8.90 14.22 2.42
CA PRO A 562 -7.51 13.88 2.62
C PRO A 562 -7.01 14.37 3.98
N ILE A 563 -6.29 13.51 4.71
CA ILE A 563 -5.74 13.81 6.03
C ILE A 563 -4.21 13.82 6.00
N LYS A 564 -3.61 14.77 6.71
CA LYS A 564 -2.16 14.80 6.95
C LYS A 564 -1.84 13.97 8.18
N ILE A 565 -0.87 13.07 8.06
CA ILE A 565 -0.39 12.25 9.18
C ILE A 565 1.14 12.26 9.26
N THR A 566 1.62 11.99 10.46
CA THR A 566 3.01 11.63 10.76
C THR A 566 3.09 10.17 11.16
N PHE A 567 4.28 9.59 11.09
CA PHE A 567 4.49 8.17 11.36
C PHE A 567 5.92 7.93 11.85
N PRO A 568 6.17 6.86 12.64
CA PRO A 568 7.52 6.50 13.05
C PRO A 568 8.29 5.88 11.87
N ARG A 569 9.60 6.04 11.88
CA ARG A 569 10.46 5.27 10.97
C ARG A 569 10.39 3.79 11.32
N ALA A 570 10.48 2.92 10.32
CA ALA A 570 10.52 1.47 10.54
C ALA A 570 11.62 1.09 11.55
N SER A 571 11.33 0.16 12.46
CA SER A 571 12.18 -0.16 13.62
C SER A 571 13.32 -1.11 13.32
N PHE A 572 13.50 -1.54 12.09
CA PHE A 572 14.61 -2.38 11.64
C PHE A 572 15.76 -1.54 11.07
N LYS A 573 16.95 -2.15 11.06
CA LYS A 573 18.17 -1.53 10.56
C LYS A 573 18.07 -1.18 9.08
N ARG A 574 18.46 0.03 8.75
CA ARG A 574 18.62 0.50 7.37
C ARG A 574 20.04 1.05 7.20
N PRO A 575 20.88 0.38 6.42
CA PRO A 575 22.23 0.88 6.18
C PRO A 575 22.17 2.23 5.47
N ASN A 576 23.00 3.16 5.90
CA ASN A 576 23.25 4.46 5.26
C ASN A 576 22.07 5.45 5.14
N ARG A 577 21.11 5.46 6.07
CA ARG A 577 20.07 6.50 6.10
C ARG A 577 19.87 7.13 7.46
#